data_770ef5b06015544b5e7bdbdbdaf7a9b6
#
_entry.id   770ef5b06015544b5e7bdbdbdaf7a9b6
#
_cell.length_a   1.000
_cell.length_b   1.000
_cell.length_c   1.000
_cell.angle_alpha   90.00
_cell.angle_beta   90.00
_cell.angle_gamma   90.00
#
_symmetry.space_group_name_H-M   'P 1'
#
loop_
_entity.id
_entity.type
_entity.pdbx_description
1 polymer ?
#
loop_
_entity_poly.entity_id
_entity_poly.type
_entity_poly.pdbx_seq_one_letter_code
_entity_poly.pdbx_strand_id
1 'polypeptide(L)'
;KISVFFDMEKRRYRKFIRYFLFNWLSLISLNIFAQDMIKPIDRPVLLSGNFGELRATHFHSGIDIRTGGVEGLPVVCVKDGKVVRVSVSPTGYGRALYVEHEDGTTTVYGHLQRFNARITALVRQIQYEQESFKIDEEVRDRQLIFHQGDTIAFSGNTGSSGGPHLHFEVRNTRSEHTLNPLLFYKIRDSRIPVVRGVYLYR
;
A
#
# COMPACT_ATOMS: atom_id res chain seq x y z
N LYS A 1 -51.85 -40.23 19.70
CA LYS A 1 -50.70 -39.80 20.59
C LYS A 1 -49.32 -39.99 19.93
N ILE A 2 -49.17 -40.94 18.98
CA ILE A 2 -47.87 -41.24 18.32
C ILE A 2 -47.46 -40.18 17.28
N SER A 3 -48.42 -39.56 16.57
CA SER A 3 -48.18 -38.59 15.51
C SER A 3 -47.59 -37.25 16.05
N VAL A 4 -47.97 -36.84 17.25
CA VAL A 4 -47.48 -35.58 17.85
C VAL A 4 -46.03 -35.72 18.33
N PHE A 5 -45.60 -36.91 18.72
CA PHE A 5 -44.23 -37.18 19.15
C PHE A 5 -43.24 -37.11 17.99
N PHE A 6 -43.61 -37.64 16.82
CA PHE A 6 -42.77 -37.58 15.61
C PHE A 6 -42.62 -36.14 15.05
N ASP A 7 -43.60 -35.29 15.24
CA ASP A 7 -43.55 -33.91 14.75
C ASP A 7 -42.67 -33.01 15.66
N MET A 8 -42.69 -33.31 16.97
CA MET A 8 -41.77 -32.61 17.93
C MET A 8 -40.30 -32.97 17.70
N GLU A 9 -40.00 -34.24 17.39
CA GLU A 9 -38.60 -34.63 17.06
C GLU A 9 -38.10 -34.00 15.77
N LYS A 10 -38.91 -33.95 14.73
CA LYS A 10 -38.57 -33.27 13.46
C LYS A 10 -38.32 -31.76 13.64
N ARG A 11 -39.12 -31.10 14.50
CA ARG A 11 -38.88 -29.66 14.83
C ARG A 11 -37.57 -29.45 15.63
N ARG A 12 -37.22 -30.35 16.53
CA ARG A 12 -35.99 -30.31 17.31
C ARG A 12 -34.74 -30.53 16.43
N TYR A 13 -34.81 -31.49 15.49
CA TYR A 13 -33.79 -31.78 14.50
C TYR A 13 -33.59 -30.61 13.53
N ARG A 14 -34.66 -30.00 13.04
CA ARG A 14 -34.59 -28.82 12.15
C ARG A 14 -33.96 -27.61 12.85
N LYS A 15 -34.21 -27.39 14.14
CA LYS A 15 -33.58 -26.34 14.92
C LYS A 15 -32.09 -26.63 15.11
N PHE A 16 -31.75 -27.88 15.45
CA PHE A 16 -30.35 -28.30 15.64
C PHE A 16 -29.53 -28.14 14.35
N ILE A 17 -30.04 -28.56 13.21
CA ILE A 17 -29.39 -28.39 11.91
C ILE A 17 -29.23 -26.90 11.55
N ARG A 18 -30.22 -26.05 11.82
CA ARG A 18 -30.11 -24.60 11.61
C ARG A 18 -29.03 -23.96 12.48
N TYR A 19 -28.96 -24.31 13.75
CA TYR A 19 -27.89 -23.81 14.64
C TYR A 19 -26.53 -24.33 14.24
N PHE A 20 -26.43 -25.59 13.84
CA PHE A 20 -25.17 -26.18 13.39
C PHE A 20 -24.67 -25.55 12.08
N LEU A 21 -25.54 -25.37 11.09
CA LEU A 21 -25.22 -24.69 9.84
C LEU A 21 -24.86 -23.21 10.06
N PHE A 22 -25.58 -22.51 10.95
CA PHE A 22 -25.30 -21.11 11.25
C PHE A 22 -23.94 -20.94 11.95
N ASN A 23 -23.59 -21.79 12.89
CA ASN A 23 -22.27 -21.78 13.53
C ASN A 23 -21.16 -22.25 12.58
N TRP A 24 -21.43 -23.16 11.67
CA TRP A 24 -20.45 -23.60 10.67
C TRP A 24 -20.18 -22.52 9.61
N LEU A 25 -21.20 -21.80 9.17
CA LEU A 25 -21.01 -20.62 8.30
C LEU A 25 -20.25 -19.49 9.00
N SER A 26 -20.47 -19.26 10.30
CA SER A 26 -19.73 -18.23 11.05
C SER A 26 -18.26 -18.60 11.29
N LEU A 27 -17.90 -19.87 11.29
CA LEU A 27 -16.51 -20.34 11.39
C LEU A 27 -15.75 -20.28 10.06
N ILE A 28 -16.45 -20.28 8.92
CA ILE A 28 -15.86 -20.15 7.59
C ILE A 28 -15.51 -18.68 7.27
N SER A 29 -16.18 -17.71 7.90
CA SER A 29 -16.00 -16.29 7.63
C SER A 29 -14.80 -15.62 8.35
N LEU A 30 -13.99 -16.36 9.10
CA LEU A 30 -12.89 -15.81 9.91
C LEU A 30 -11.47 -16.07 9.37
N ASN A 31 -11.35 -16.62 8.17
CA ASN A 31 -10.06 -16.69 7.49
C ASN A 31 -9.92 -15.54 6.47
N ILE A 32 -10.10 -14.29 6.91
CA ILE A 32 -9.46 -13.18 6.22
C ILE A 32 -7.97 -13.31 6.57
N PHE A 33 -7.24 -14.08 5.78
CA PHE A 33 -5.78 -14.03 5.82
C PHE A 33 -5.41 -12.61 5.47
N ALA A 34 -4.98 -11.83 6.46
CA ALA A 34 -4.34 -10.56 6.19
C ALA A 34 -3.15 -10.87 5.26
N GLN A 35 -3.27 -10.48 3.99
CA GLN A 35 -2.21 -10.71 3.01
C GLN A 35 -0.99 -9.90 3.46
N ASP A 36 0.13 -10.56 3.72
CA ASP A 36 1.39 -9.89 4.06
C ASP A 36 1.86 -9.02 2.88
N MET A 37 2.38 -7.84 3.16
CA MET A 37 2.98 -6.99 2.14
C MET A 37 4.28 -7.61 1.61
N ILE A 38 4.42 -7.70 0.30
CA ILE A 38 5.70 -8.03 -0.35
C ILE A 38 6.54 -6.76 -0.55
N LYS A 39 7.83 -6.92 -0.83
CA LYS A 39 8.70 -5.79 -1.14
C LYS A 39 8.23 -5.08 -2.40
N PRO A 40 8.24 -3.73 -2.44
CA PRO A 40 7.81 -2.97 -3.60
C PRO A 40 8.78 -3.05 -4.79
N ILE A 41 10.02 -3.49 -4.56
CA ILE A 41 11.06 -3.74 -5.59
C ILE A 41 11.70 -5.07 -5.30
N ASP A 42 11.97 -5.88 -6.35
CA ASP A 42 12.65 -7.18 -6.22
C ASP A 42 14.16 -7.00 -6.00
N ARG A 43 14.50 -6.46 -4.81
CA ARG A 43 15.87 -6.28 -4.32
C ARG A 43 15.89 -6.38 -2.80
N PRO A 44 17.09 -6.59 -2.18
CA PRO A 44 17.24 -6.38 -0.75
C PRO A 44 16.83 -4.96 -0.37
N VAL A 45 16.00 -4.81 0.67
CA VAL A 45 15.58 -3.49 1.14
C VAL A 45 16.76 -2.83 1.87
N LEU A 46 17.49 -2.02 1.13
CA LEU A 46 18.56 -1.16 1.66
C LEU A 46 18.05 0.27 1.66
N LEU A 47 18.11 0.93 2.81
CA LEU A 47 17.55 2.27 2.97
C LEU A 47 18.62 3.36 2.72
N SER A 48 18.18 4.46 2.08
CA SER A 48 18.88 5.75 2.03
C SER A 48 18.21 6.80 2.93
N GLY A 49 16.95 6.58 3.33
CA GLY A 49 16.20 7.40 4.26
C GLY A 49 15.27 6.55 5.13
N ASN A 50 15.20 6.87 6.42
CA ASN A 50 14.39 6.16 7.39
C ASN A 50 13.06 6.89 7.65
N PHE A 51 12.05 6.14 8.10
CA PHE A 51 10.80 6.71 8.59
C PHE A 51 11.07 7.61 9.81
N GLY A 52 10.41 8.80 9.82
CA GLY A 52 10.56 9.77 10.90
C GLY A 52 11.89 10.52 10.93
N GLU A 53 12.76 10.33 9.93
CA GLU A 53 14.00 11.09 9.79
C GLU A 53 13.70 12.58 9.59
N LEU A 54 14.43 13.45 10.30
CA LEU A 54 14.27 14.89 10.18
C LEU A 54 14.77 15.38 8.82
N ARG A 55 13.91 16.02 8.07
CA ARG A 55 14.20 16.73 6.82
C ARG A 55 14.19 18.25 7.08
N ALA A 56 14.53 19.05 6.10
CA ALA A 56 14.63 20.51 6.27
C ALA A 56 13.33 21.17 6.77
N THR A 57 12.15 20.65 6.38
CA THR A 57 10.85 21.27 6.66
C THR A 57 9.82 20.30 7.27
N HIS A 58 10.12 19.02 7.37
CA HIS A 58 9.17 17.99 7.84
C HIS A 58 9.90 16.72 8.29
N PHE A 59 9.18 15.81 8.94
CA PHE A 59 9.65 14.46 9.16
C PHE A 59 9.37 13.58 7.95
N HIS A 60 10.30 12.68 7.64
CA HIS A 60 10.17 11.75 6.52
C HIS A 60 8.97 10.80 6.75
N SER A 61 7.99 10.86 5.85
CA SER A 61 6.71 10.14 5.97
C SER A 61 6.77 8.67 5.58
N GLY A 62 7.90 8.21 5.06
CA GLY A 62 8.09 6.85 4.58
C GLY A 62 9.52 6.34 4.75
N ILE A 63 9.92 5.46 3.86
CA ILE A 63 11.29 4.98 3.71
C ILE A 63 11.76 5.22 2.27
N ASP A 64 13.05 5.52 2.12
CA ASP A 64 13.68 5.63 0.81
C ASP A 64 14.48 4.36 0.52
N ILE A 65 14.00 3.55 -0.44
CA ILE A 65 14.60 2.27 -0.82
C ILE A 65 15.61 2.50 -1.94
N ARG A 66 16.85 2.11 -1.73
CA ARG A 66 17.94 2.25 -2.70
C ARG A 66 17.68 1.41 -3.95
N THR A 67 17.88 2.03 -5.13
CA THR A 67 17.83 1.36 -6.42
C THR A 67 19.20 1.06 -7.02
N GLY A 68 20.27 1.31 -6.25
CA GLY A 68 21.65 1.16 -6.72
C GLY A 68 22.09 2.26 -7.68
N GLY A 69 21.48 3.45 -7.60
CA GLY A 69 21.77 4.60 -8.47
C GLY A 69 21.15 4.48 -9.87
N VAL A 70 20.26 3.50 -10.10
CA VAL A 70 19.60 3.31 -11.40
C VAL A 70 18.10 3.60 -11.33
N GLU A 71 17.56 4.07 -12.43
CA GLU A 71 16.12 4.24 -12.65
C GLU A 71 15.54 3.07 -13.45
N GLY A 72 14.20 2.96 -13.49
CA GLY A 72 13.51 2.01 -14.35
C GLY A 72 13.35 0.61 -13.77
N LEU A 73 13.67 0.36 -12.50
CA LEU A 73 13.38 -0.91 -11.86
C LEU A 73 11.85 -1.08 -11.71
N PRO A 74 11.30 -2.28 -12.00
CA PRO A 74 9.88 -2.54 -11.77
C PRO A 74 9.51 -2.29 -10.32
N VAL A 75 8.44 -1.52 -10.11
CA VAL A 75 7.79 -1.28 -8.84
C VAL A 75 6.47 -2.04 -8.86
N VAL A 76 6.28 -2.91 -7.87
CA VAL A 76 5.11 -3.78 -7.80
C VAL A 76 4.12 -3.37 -6.73
N CYS A 77 2.85 -3.72 -6.94
CA CYS A 77 1.80 -3.62 -5.94
C CYS A 77 2.15 -4.54 -4.77
N VAL A 78 2.35 -3.99 -3.58
CA VAL A 78 2.83 -4.75 -2.41
C VAL A 78 1.77 -5.68 -1.83
N LYS A 79 0.51 -5.46 -2.17
CA LYS A 79 -0.68 -6.18 -1.71
C LYS A 79 -1.81 -5.91 -2.69
N ASP A 80 -2.80 -6.81 -2.79
CA ASP A 80 -3.98 -6.55 -3.60
C ASP A 80 -4.58 -5.19 -3.25
N GLY A 81 -4.92 -4.39 -4.25
CA GLY A 81 -5.43 -3.07 -4.00
C GLY A 81 -5.90 -2.32 -5.24
N LYS A 82 -6.38 -1.13 -4.99
CA LYS A 82 -6.93 -0.23 -5.99
C LYS A 82 -6.18 1.08 -6.00
N VAL A 83 -5.70 1.51 -7.17
CA VAL A 83 -5.15 2.86 -7.32
C VAL A 83 -6.28 3.86 -7.11
N VAL A 84 -6.12 4.73 -6.11
CA VAL A 84 -7.13 5.71 -5.71
C VAL A 84 -6.73 7.13 -6.01
N ARG A 85 -5.43 7.40 -6.14
CA ARG A 85 -4.91 8.73 -6.48
C ARG A 85 -3.65 8.62 -7.32
N VAL A 86 -3.51 9.51 -8.30
CA VAL A 86 -2.31 9.67 -9.13
C VAL A 86 -1.83 11.12 -9.08
N SER A 87 -0.51 11.31 -8.98
CA SER A 87 0.08 12.65 -8.97
C SER A 87 1.25 12.72 -9.93
N VAL A 88 1.36 13.84 -10.63
CA VAL A 88 2.50 14.22 -11.47
C VAL A 88 2.86 15.65 -11.15
N SER A 89 4.04 15.88 -10.61
CA SER A 89 4.51 17.21 -10.20
C SER A 89 6.00 17.38 -10.49
N PRO A 90 6.48 18.59 -10.80
CA PRO A 90 7.91 18.86 -10.90
C PRO A 90 8.60 18.86 -9.52
N THR A 91 7.85 18.94 -8.43
CA THR A 91 8.35 19.01 -7.04
C THR A 91 7.70 17.93 -6.16
N GLY A 92 8.11 17.84 -4.88
CA GLY A 92 7.57 16.87 -3.92
C GLY A 92 7.84 15.45 -4.37
N TYR A 93 6.83 14.59 -4.35
CA TYR A 93 6.93 13.18 -4.77
C TYR A 93 7.17 12.97 -6.28
N GLY A 94 7.12 14.03 -7.09
CA GLY A 94 7.24 13.88 -8.54
C GLY A 94 6.05 13.13 -9.14
N ARG A 95 6.31 11.97 -9.77
CA ARG A 95 5.26 11.01 -10.11
C ARG A 95 5.01 10.09 -8.92
N ALA A 96 3.76 10.06 -8.48
CA ALA A 96 3.37 9.23 -7.35
C ALA A 96 2.05 8.47 -7.60
N LEU A 97 1.93 7.31 -6.96
CA LEU A 97 0.73 6.47 -6.92
C LEU A 97 0.31 6.24 -5.48
N TYR A 98 -0.99 6.22 -5.25
CA TYR A 98 -1.61 5.86 -3.99
C TYR A 98 -2.50 4.64 -4.23
N VAL A 99 -2.22 3.55 -3.52
CA VAL A 99 -2.94 2.28 -3.65
C VAL A 99 -3.61 1.95 -2.32
N GLU A 100 -4.93 1.90 -2.33
CA GLU A 100 -5.74 1.51 -1.17
C GLU A 100 -5.92 0.01 -1.12
N HIS A 101 -5.80 -0.58 0.08
CA HIS A 101 -5.90 -2.00 0.37
C HIS A 101 -7.12 -2.28 1.26
N GLU A 102 -7.64 -3.50 1.20
CA GLU A 102 -8.83 -3.91 1.97
C GLU A 102 -8.65 -3.89 3.49
N ASP A 103 -7.40 -3.95 3.97
CA ASP A 103 -7.08 -3.90 5.40
C ASP A 103 -7.10 -2.48 6.00
N GLY A 104 -7.51 -1.47 5.23
CA GLY A 104 -7.57 -0.08 5.66
C GLY A 104 -6.22 0.63 5.62
N THR A 105 -5.24 0.09 4.91
CA THR A 105 -3.98 0.77 4.62
C THR A 105 -3.97 1.33 3.20
N THR A 106 -3.22 2.39 3.00
CA THR A 106 -2.90 2.97 1.68
C THR A 106 -1.39 3.03 1.53
N THR A 107 -0.86 2.48 0.44
CA THR A 107 0.56 2.59 0.11
C THR A 107 0.81 3.70 -0.89
N VAL A 108 1.93 4.43 -0.70
CA VAL A 108 2.35 5.52 -1.58
C VAL A 108 3.71 5.18 -2.17
N TYR A 109 3.81 5.36 -3.49
CA TYR A 109 5.03 5.12 -4.26
C TYR A 109 5.44 6.43 -4.92
N GLY A 110 6.56 7.00 -4.51
CA GLY A 110 7.05 8.30 -4.98
C GLY A 110 8.31 8.25 -5.84
N HIS A 111 8.66 9.38 -6.42
CA HIS A 111 9.81 9.62 -7.29
C HIS A 111 9.87 8.70 -8.52
N LEU A 112 8.71 8.23 -8.99
CA LEU A 112 8.60 7.27 -10.09
C LEU A 112 9.10 7.86 -11.41
N GLN A 113 9.80 7.06 -12.21
CA GLN A 113 10.19 7.43 -13.58
C GLN A 113 8.98 7.46 -14.50
N ARG A 114 8.14 6.43 -14.43
CA ARG A 114 6.93 6.26 -15.24
C ARG A 114 5.98 5.27 -14.58
N PHE A 115 4.73 5.37 -14.94
CA PHE A 115 3.70 4.39 -14.58
C PHE A 115 3.68 3.23 -15.58
N ASN A 116 2.96 2.14 -15.27
CA ASN A 116 2.66 1.11 -16.25
C ASN A 116 1.73 1.66 -17.37
N ALA A 117 1.55 0.89 -18.44
CA ALA A 117 0.79 1.35 -19.60
C ALA A 117 -0.66 1.75 -19.27
N ARG A 118 -1.34 0.99 -18.40
CA ARG A 118 -2.74 1.22 -18.03
C ARG A 118 -2.91 2.53 -17.26
N ILE A 119 -2.05 2.79 -16.27
CA ILE A 119 -2.06 4.02 -15.47
C ILE A 119 -1.59 5.20 -16.34
N THR A 120 -0.57 5.00 -17.19
CA THR A 120 -0.08 6.05 -18.10
C THR A 120 -1.18 6.55 -19.04
N ALA A 121 -2.01 5.65 -19.57
CA ALA A 121 -3.13 6.04 -20.44
C ALA A 121 -4.11 6.96 -19.71
N LEU A 122 -4.50 6.61 -18.47
CA LEU A 122 -5.37 7.45 -17.64
C LEU A 122 -4.72 8.81 -17.31
N VAL A 123 -3.46 8.81 -16.89
CA VAL A 123 -2.73 10.05 -16.56
C VAL A 123 -2.69 10.99 -17.76
N ARG A 124 -2.40 10.47 -18.96
CA ARG A 124 -2.42 11.27 -20.19
C ARG A 124 -3.80 11.84 -20.49
N GLN A 125 -4.85 11.02 -20.35
CA GLN A 125 -6.22 11.50 -20.54
C GLN A 125 -6.52 12.69 -19.62
N ILE A 126 -6.24 12.56 -18.32
CA ILE A 126 -6.46 13.62 -17.33
C ILE A 126 -5.65 14.88 -17.68
N GLN A 127 -4.36 14.71 -18.05
CA GLN A 127 -3.50 15.82 -18.43
C GLN A 127 -4.03 16.59 -19.65
N TYR A 128 -4.57 15.89 -20.66
CA TYR A 128 -5.22 16.52 -21.81
C TYR A 128 -6.53 17.21 -21.46
N GLU A 129 -7.37 16.56 -20.63
CA GLU A 129 -8.65 17.14 -20.17
C GLU A 129 -8.44 18.44 -19.36
N GLN A 130 -7.35 18.50 -18.57
CA GLN A 130 -7.01 19.65 -17.73
C GLN A 130 -6.06 20.65 -18.41
N GLU A 131 -5.59 20.36 -19.63
CA GLU A 131 -4.56 21.14 -20.31
C GLU A 131 -3.33 21.43 -19.41
N SER A 132 -2.97 20.46 -18.56
CA SER A 132 -1.94 20.61 -17.54
C SER A 132 -1.02 19.40 -17.46
N PHE A 133 0.30 19.64 -17.45
CA PHE A 133 1.28 18.60 -17.13
C PHE A 133 1.19 18.17 -15.67
N LYS A 134 1.00 19.13 -14.75
CA LYS A 134 0.85 18.88 -13.33
C LYS A 134 -0.58 18.46 -13.01
N ILE A 135 -0.71 17.29 -12.43
CA ILE A 135 -2.00 16.76 -11.95
C ILE A 135 -1.85 16.18 -10.54
N ASP A 136 -2.95 16.16 -9.81
CA ASP A 136 -3.08 15.48 -8.52
C ASP A 136 -4.55 15.08 -8.34
N GLU A 137 -4.88 13.85 -8.76
CA GLU A 137 -6.25 13.44 -9.00
C GLU A 137 -6.66 12.18 -8.26
N GLU A 138 -7.81 12.24 -7.61
CA GLU A 138 -8.51 11.07 -7.10
C GLU A 138 -9.12 10.28 -8.27
N VAL A 139 -8.83 8.98 -8.32
CA VAL A 139 -9.24 8.10 -9.42
C VAL A 139 -9.99 6.86 -8.93
N ARG A 140 -10.64 6.95 -7.78
CA ARG A 140 -11.37 5.84 -7.12
C ARG A 140 -12.45 5.22 -8.02
N ASP A 141 -13.08 5.98 -8.89
CA ASP A 141 -14.12 5.57 -9.82
C ASP A 141 -13.57 4.79 -11.04
N ARG A 142 -12.28 4.86 -11.32
CA ARG A 142 -11.65 4.32 -12.54
C ARG A 142 -11.37 2.81 -12.50
N GLN A 143 -11.67 2.12 -11.40
CA GLN A 143 -11.53 0.67 -11.25
C GLN A 143 -10.12 0.13 -11.61
N LEU A 144 -9.08 0.86 -11.22
CA LEU A 144 -7.67 0.47 -11.40
C LEU A 144 -7.25 -0.51 -10.32
N ILE A 145 -7.70 -1.76 -10.43
CA ILE A 145 -7.41 -2.85 -9.51
C ILE A 145 -6.12 -3.56 -9.95
N PHE A 146 -5.25 -3.86 -8.99
CA PHE A 146 -4.00 -4.59 -9.15
C PHE A 146 -3.87 -5.66 -8.08
N HIS A 147 -3.29 -6.80 -8.46
CA HIS A 147 -2.94 -7.86 -7.53
C HIS A 147 -1.52 -7.69 -7.00
N GLN A 148 -1.26 -8.30 -5.85
CA GLN A 148 0.08 -8.35 -5.28
C GLN A 148 1.08 -8.89 -6.31
N GLY A 149 2.18 -8.16 -6.51
CA GLY A 149 3.22 -8.51 -7.48
C GLY A 149 3.02 -7.90 -8.88
N ASP A 150 1.83 -7.35 -9.20
CA ASP A 150 1.62 -6.66 -10.47
C ASP A 150 2.54 -5.44 -10.57
N THR A 151 3.19 -5.26 -11.72
CA THR A 151 3.98 -4.05 -11.98
C THR A 151 3.06 -2.85 -12.19
N ILE A 152 3.13 -1.89 -11.29
CA ILE A 152 2.33 -0.64 -11.33
C ILE A 152 3.11 0.55 -11.88
N ALA A 153 4.43 0.56 -11.67
CA ALA A 153 5.30 1.66 -12.06
C ALA A 153 6.75 1.22 -12.21
N PHE A 154 7.63 2.19 -12.42
CA PHE A 154 9.09 1.99 -12.49
C PHE A 154 9.77 3.06 -11.65
N SER A 155 10.79 2.66 -10.87
CA SER A 155 11.54 3.55 -9.99
C SER A 155 12.24 4.67 -10.76
N GLY A 156 12.45 5.81 -10.12
CA GLY A 156 13.01 6.96 -10.81
C GLY A 156 13.69 7.96 -9.86
N ASN A 157 13.67 9.23 -10.30
CA ASN A 157 14.28 10.36 -9.63
C ASN A 157 13.47 11.64 -9.86
N THR A 158 12.13 11.54 -10.01
CA THR A 158 11.28 12.70 -10.30
C THR A 158 10.91 13.48 -9.04
N GLY A 159 10.53 14.74 -9.19
CA GLY A 159 10.18 15.62 -8.08
C GLY A 159 11.39 16.12 -7.29
N SER A 160 11.22 16.31 -5.98
CA SER A 160 12.29 16.79 -5.09
C SER A 160 13.16 15.63 -4.59
N SER A 161 13.86 14.98 -5.50
CA SER A 161 14.75 13.84 -5.20
C SER A 161 16.21 14.16 -5.46
N GLY A 162 17.09 13.76 -4.56
CA GLY A 162 18.53 13.96 -4.66
C GLY A 162 19.28 12.87 -5.45
N GLY A 163 18.59 11.84 -5.92
CA GLY A 163 19.15 10.72 -6.68
C GLY A 163 18.20 9.56 -6.78
N PRO A 164 18.44 8.58 -7.70
CA PRO A 164 17.51 7.48 -7.95
C PRO A 164 17.23 6.63 -6.71
N HIS A 165 15.97 6.56 -6.31
CA HIS A 165 15.46 5.71 -5.23
C HIS A 165 13.94 5.52 -5.37
N LEU A 166 13.35 4.62 -4.59
CA LEU A 166 11.91 4.55 -4.41
C LEU A 166 11.55 5.09 -3.03
N HIS A 167 10.79 6.19 -2.99
CA HIS A 167 10.11 6.62 -1.78
C HIS A 167 8.85 5.78 -1.58
N PHE A 168 8.72 5.16 -0.41
CA PHE A 168 7.61 4.25 -0.11
C PHE A 168 7.00 4.56 1.26
N GLU A 169 5.67 4.72 1.29
CA GLU A 169 4.91 4.96 2.53
C GLU A 169 3.83 3.92 2.73
N VAL A 170 3.45 3.73 3.98
CA VAL A 170 2.21 3.10 4.41
C VAL A 170 1.42 4.11 5.23
N ARG A 171 0.14 4.27 4.94
CA ARG A 171 -0.76 5.18 5.64
C ARG A 171 -1.99 4.43 6.13
N ASN A 172 -2.60 4.93 7.18
CA ASN A 172 -3.97 4.57 7.50
C ASN A 172 -4.90 5.27 6.49
N THR A 173 -5.75 4.51 5.79
CA THR A 173 -6.59 5.05 4.71
C THR A 173 -7.55 6.13 5.17
N ARG A 174 -8.11 6.00 6.38
CA ARG A 174 -9.11 6.94 6.89
C ARG A 174 -8.52 8.26 7.38
N SER A 175 -7.41 8.18 8.13
CA SER A 175 -6.79 9.34 8.79
C SER A 175 -5.65 9.95 8.00
N GLU A 176 -5.17 9.26 6.96
CA GLU A 176 -3.95 9.55 6.19
C GLU A 176 -2.66 9.63 7.05
N HIS A 177 -2.73 9.27 8.32
CA HIS A 177 -1.55 9.22 9.18
C HIS A 177 -0.57 8.19 8.65
N THR A 178 0.69 8.59 8.53
CA THR A 178 1.77 7.72 8.09
C THR A 178 2.13 6.70 9.16
N LEU A 179 2.35 5.47 8.75
CA LEU A 179 2.78 4.35 9.57
C LEU A 179 4.21 3.99 9.18
N ASN A 180 5.01 3.53 10.13
CA ASN A 180 6.36 3.07 9.81
C ASN A 180 6.30 1.84 8.88
N PRO A 181 6.75 1.94 7.61
CA PRO A 181 6.69 0.82 6.67
C PRO A 181 7.47 -0.42 7.15
N LEU A 182 8.47 -0.25 8.01
CA LEU A 182 9.26 -1.37 8.56
C LEU A 182 8.46 -2.29 9.49
N LEU A 183 7.25 -1.88 9.94
CA LEU A 183 6.34 -2.75 10.68
C LEU A 183 5.70 -3.83 9.80
N PHE A 184 5.68 -3.61 8.48
CA PHE A 184 5.07 -4.51 7.49
C PHE A 184 6.10 -5.43 6.80
N TYR A 185 7.39 -5.21 7.03
CA TYR A 185 8.48 -5.98 6.42
C TYR A 185 9.41 -6.56 7.48
N LYS A 186 9.71 -7.84 7.40
CA LYS A 186 10.78 -8.46 8.20
C LYS A 186 12.13 -8.11 7.61
N ILE A 187 12.70 -6.96 8.00
CA ILE A 187 14.07 -6.61 7.64
C ILE A 187 15.01 -7.22 8.68
N ARG A 188 15.98 -8.02 8.23
CA ARG A 188 17.09 -8.42 9.09
C ARG A 188 18.04 -7.23 9.26
N ASP A 189 17.88 -6.50 10.34
CA ASP A 189 18.91 -5.57 10.81
C ASP A 189 19.65 -6.23 11.98
N SER A 190 20.93 -6.51 11.76
CA SER A 190 21.85 -7.07 12.77
C SER A 190 22.83 -6.02 13.29
N ARG A 191 22.71 -4.76 12.87
CA ARG A 191 23.62 -3.69 13.28
C ARG A 191 23.14 -3.04 14.56
N ILE A 192 24.01 -3.03 15.57
CA ILE A 192 23.77 -2.28 16.81
C ILE A 192 23.83 -0.77 16.49
N PRO A 193 22.80 0.01 16.89
CA PRO A 193 22.83 1.47 16.72
C PRO A 193 24.04 2.10 17.40
N VAL A 194 24.75 2.99 16.70
CA VAL A 194 25.88 3.76 17.25
C VAL A 194 25.42 5.20 17.40
N VAL A 195 25.34 5.69 18.64
CA VAL A 195 25.11 7.12 18.92
C VAL A 195 26.39 7.88 18.64
N ARG A 196 26.39 8.70 17.58
CA ARG A 196 27.56 9.52 17.17
C ARG A 196 27.56 10.92 17.78
N GLY A 197 26.44 11.36 18.33
CA GLY A 197 26.30 12.66 18.95
C GLY A 197 24.90 12.93 19.47
N VAL A 198 24.79 13.84 20.42
CA VAL A 198 23.52 14.37 20.93
C VAL A 198 23.57 15.89 20.75
N TYR A 199 22.61 16.44 20.03
CA TYR A 199 22.51 17.89 19.78
C TYR A 199 21.30 18.44 20.53
N LEU A 200 21.53 19.44 21.38
CA LEU A 200 20.47 20.15 22.09
C LEU A 200 20.24 21.49 21.38
N TYR A 201 19.03 21.70 20.89
CA TYR A 201 18.59 22.97 20.31
C TYR A 201 17.88 23.78 21.40
N ARG A 202 18.25 25.05 21.57
CA ARG A 202 17.59 26.00 22.46
C ARG A 202 16.62 26.86 21.67
#